data_92b4b8f00dfd0c88ed046e6d93e2ee4d
#
_entry.id   92b4b8f00dfd0c88ed046e6d93e2ee4d
#
_cell.length_a   1.000
_cell.length_b   1.000
_cell.length_c   1.000
_cell.angle_alpha   90.00
_cell.angle_beta   90.00
_cell.angle_gamma   90.00
#
_symmetry.space_group_name_H-M   'P 1'
#
loop_
_entity.id
_entity.type
_entity.pdbx_description
1 polymer ?
#
loop_
_entity_poly.entity_id
_entity_poly.type
_entity_poly.pdbx_seq_one_letter_code
_entity_poly.pdbx_strand_id
1 'polypeptide(L)'
;VFVFGSNLAGKHGGGAARTANKYFGAEWGVGEGHTGQSYAIPTMQGGVETIKPYVDRFIKYTKEHPELHFFVTPIGCGIAGFQPKDIAPLFKDVLDAPNVNLPNSFICELKK
;
A
#
# COMPACT_ATOMS: atom_id res chain seq x y z
N VAL A 1 -10.50 -0.15 4.19
CA VAL A 1 -9.13 -0.46 4.63
C VAL A 1 -8.17 0.55 4.00
N PHE A 2 -7.46 1.27 4.84
CA PHE A 2 -6.50 2.29 4.45
C PHE A 2 -5.15 1.64 4.17
N VAL A 3 -4.70 1.65 2.93
CA VAL A 3 -3.45 0.98 2.51
C VAL A 3 -2.33 2.01 2.43
N PHE A 4 -1.23 1.75 3.11
CA PHE A 4 -0.15 2.71 3.25
C PHE A 4 1.23 2.07 3.13
N GLY A 5 2.23 2.86 2.76
CA GLY A 5 3.62 2.45 2.74
C GLY A 5 4.21 2.45 4.15
N SER A 6 4.90 1.39 4.51
CA SER A 6 5.49 1.23 5.83
C SER A 6 6.95 0.77 5.75
N ASN A 7 7.53 0.45 6.90
CA ASN A 7 8.82 -0.24 7.02
C ASN A 7 8.62 -1.52 7.81
N LEU A 8 9.51 -2.49 7.64
CA LEU A 8 9.37 -3.79 8.31
C LEU A 8 9.43 -3.69 9.83
N ALA A 9 10.06 -2.65 10.38
CA ALA A 9 10.07 -2.43 11.81
C ALA A 9 8.72 -1.95 12.36
N GLY A 10 7.80 -1.55 11.47
CA GLY A 10 6.48 -1.09 11.85
C GLY A 10 6.47 0.23 12.59
N LYS A 11 7.46 1.08 12.36
CA LYS A 11 7.55 2.40 13.00
C LYS A 11 6.74 3.40 12.18
N HIS A 12 5.51 3.68 12.63
CA HIS A 12 4.54 4.52 11.91
C HIS A 12 4.66 5.99 12.34
N GLY A 13 5.87 6.55 12.24
CA GLY A 13 6.18 7.88 12.77
C GLY A 13 5.92 9.05 11.82
N GLY A 14 5.63 8.81 10.53
CA GLY A 14 5.44 9.90 9.57
C GLY A 14 4.56 9.53 8.40
N GLY A 15 4.09 10.56 7.67
CA GLY A 15 3.31 10.42 6.45
C GLY A 15 2.02 9.61 6.63
N ALA A 16 1.66 8.82 5.61
CA ALA A 16 0.46 8.00 5.64
C ALA A 16 0.50 6.94 6.76
N ALA A 17 1.68 6.44 7.12
CA ALA A 17 1.84 5.48 8.20
C ALA A 17 1.41 6.08 9.54
N ARG A 18 1.76 7.33 9.80
CA ARG A 18 1.33 8.04 11.01
C ARG A 18 -0.20 8.21 11.04
N THR A 19 -0.77 8.59 9.90
CA THR A 19 -2.22 8.71 9.75
C THR A 19 -2.91 7.37 10.01
N ALA A 20 -2.37 6.28 9.46
CA ALA A 20 -2.90 4.94 9.67
C ALA A 20 -2.86 4.53 11.13
N ASN A 21 -1.74 4.79 11.80
CA ASN A 21 -1.59 4.49 13.23
C ASN A 21 -2.57 5.30 14.09
N LYS A 22 -2.75 6.58 13.76
CA LYS A 22 -3.58 7.49 14.57
C LYS A 22 -5.08 7.28 14.35
N TYR A 23 -5.51 7.02 13.11
CA TYR A 23 -6.94 7.06 12.76
C TYR A 23 -7.50 5.74 12.24
N PHE A 24 -6.67 4.81 11.77
CA PHE A 24 -7.12 3.60 11.12
C PHE A 24 -6.67 2.31 11.81
N GLY A 25 -6.18 2.43 13.03
CA GLY A 25 -5.87 1.26 13.85
C GLY A 25 -4.63 0.47 13.44
N ALA A 26 -3.74 1.05 12.63
CA ALA A 26 -2.48 0.38 12.31
C ALA A 26 -1.65 0.19 13.58
N GLU A 27 -1.22 -1.04 13.83
CA GLU A 27 -0.46 -1.36 15.03
C GLU A 27 1.01 -0.96 14.87
N TRP A 28 1.51 -0.25 15.86
CA TRP A 28 2.93 0.04 15.94
C TRP A 28 3.71 -1.26 16.10
N GLY A 29 4.76 -1.41 15.31
CA GLY A 29 5.56 -2.63 15.31
C GLY A 29 5.16 -3.65 14.25
N VAL A 30 4.04 -3.44 13.53
CA VAL A 30 3.57 -4.31 12.45
C VAL A 30 3.84 -3.62 11.11
N GLY A 31 4.83 -4.10 10.39
CA GLY A 31 5.29 -3.49 9.14
C GLY A 31 4.64 -4.03 7.88
N GLU A 32 3.91 -5.14 7.96
CA GLU A 32 3.21 -5.72 6.82
C GLU A 32 1.88 -6.31 7.26
N GLY A 33 0.86 -6.12 6.43
CA GLY A 33 -0.43 -6.78 6.57
C GLY A 33 -1.52 -5.94 7.21
N HIS A 34 -2.65 -6.58 7.41
CA HIS A 34 -3.88 -5.94 7.88
C HIS A 34 -3.88 -5.80 9.40
N THR A 35 -3.98 -4.57 9.89
CA THR A 35 -4.17 -4.29 11.33
C THR A 35 -5.25 -3.20 11.48
N GLY A 36 -6.25 -3.46 12.31
CA GLY A 36 -7.39 -2.56 12.45
C GLY A 36 -8.09 -2.35 11.12
N GLN A 37 -8.22 -1.09 10.69
CA GLN A 37 -8.80 -0.71 9.40
C GLN A 37 -7.73 -0.27 8.40
N SER A 38 -6.54 -0.83 8.50
CA SER A 38 -5.41 -0.47 7.64
C SER A 38 -4.67 -1.70 7.15
N TYR A 39 -3.88 -1.51 6.09
CA TYR A 39 -3.01 -2.55 5.53
C TYR A 39 -1.65 -1.93 5.21
N ALA A 40 -0.60 -2.49 5.78
CA ALA A 40 0.76 -1.99 5.64
C ALA A 40 1.51 -2.72 4.52
N ILE A 41 2.16 -1.96 3.64
CA ILE A 41 3.02 -2.50 2.59
C ILE A 41 4.42 -1.93 2.77
N PRO A 42 5.43 -2.75 3.13
CA PRO A 42 6.80 -2.25 3.32
C PRO A 42 7.37 -1.68 2.03
N THR A 43 7.91 -0.46 2.10
CA THR A 43 8.46 0.24 0.95
C THR A 43 9.89 0.75 1.18
N MET A 44 10.49 0.42 2.31
CA MET A 44 11.78 0.99 2.74
C MET A 44 12.94 -0.02 2.72
N GLN A 45 12.79 -1.15 2.00
CA GLN A 45 13.76 -2.25 2.06
C GLN A 45 14.75 -2.24 0.90
N GLY A 46 14.62 -1.33 -0.06
CA GLY A 46 15.49 -1.25 -1.22
C GLY A 46 14.74 -0.78 -2.45
N GLY A 47 15.05 -1.32 -3.62
CA GLY A 47 14.40 -0.95 -4.88
C GLY A 47 12.99 -1.50 -5.02
N VAL A 48 12.38 -1.22 -6.18
CA VAL A 48 11.01 -1.67 -6.49
C VAL A 48 10.87 -3.19 -6.37
N GLU A 49 11.91 -3.94 -6.70
CA GLU A 49 11.91 -5.40 -6.61
C GLU A 49 11.70 -5.90 -5.18
N THR A 50 12.02 -5.10 -4.17
CA THR A 50 11.80 -5.46 -2.77
C THR A 50 10.36 -5.20 -2.35
N ILE A 51 9.64 -4.32 -3.05
CA ILE A 51 8.25 -3.99 -2.78
C ILE A 51 7.30 -5.00 -3.43
N LYS A 52 7.68 -5.51 -4.61
CA LYS A 52 6.81 -6.37 -5.41
C LYS A 52 6.23 -7.56 -4.65
N PRO A 53 7.01 -8.36 -3.89
CA PRO A 53 6.44 -9.50 -3.15
C PRO A 53 5.35 -9.08 -2.15
N TYR A 54 5.51 -7.92 -1.52
CA TYR A 54 4.53 -7.41 -0.56
C TYR A 54 3.26 -6.92 -1.25
N VAL A 55 3.39 -6.31 -2.43
CA VAL A 55 2.23 -5.91 -3.24
C VAL A 55 1.51 -7.15 -3.76
N ASP A 56 2.25 -8.18 -4.21
CA ASP A 56 1.64 -9.43 -4.67
C ASP A 56 0.81 -10.09 -3.56
N ARG A 57 1.30 -10.08 -2.33
CA ARG A 57 0.55 -10.59 -1.17
C ARG A 57 -0.68 -9.74 -0.88
N PHE A 58 -0.57 -8.42 -1.02
CA PHE A 58 -1.70 -7.50 -0.88
C PHE A 58 -2.79 -7.81 -1.92
N ILE A 59 -2.39 -7.97 -3.19
CA ILE A 59 -3.33 -8.28 -4.27
C ILE A 59 -4.07 -9.58 -3.98
N LYS A 60 -3.35 -10.62 -3.55
CA LYS A 60 -3.97 -11.89 -3.15
C LYS A 60 -4.96 -11.67 -2.02
N TYR A 61 -4.59 -10.87 -1.02
CA TYR A 61 -5.44 -10.56 0.12
C TYR A 61 -6.74 -9.89 -0.31
N THR A 62 -6.68 -8.94 -1.27
CA THR A 62 -7.89 -8.27 -1.77
C THR A 62 -8.84 -9.24 -2.46
N LYS A 63 -8.30 -10.23 -3.17
CA LYS A 63 -9.11 -11.24 -3.87
C LYS A 63 -9.75 -12.22 -2.89
N GLU A 64 -9.11 -12.48 -1.78
CA GLU A 64 -9.62 -13.35 -0.72
C GLU A 64 -10.64 -12.65 0.17
N HIS A 65 -10.72 -11.31 0.10
CA HIS A 65 -11.60 -10.49 0.93
C HIS A 65 -12.45 -9.53 0.09
N PRO A 66 -13.34 -10.06 -0.78
CA PRO A 66 -14.18 -9.19 -1.62
C PRO A 66 -15.18 -8.37 -0.80
N GLU A 67 -15.43 -8.75 0.45
CA GLU A 67 -16.30 -8.01 1.37
C GLU A 67 -15.65 -6.73 1.90
N LEU A 68 -14.32 -6.60 1.80
CA LEU A 68 -13.59 -5.41 2.24
C LEU A 68 -13.32 -4.47 1.06
N HIS A 69 -13.29 -3.18 1.34
CA HIS A 69 -12.91 -2.16 0.37
C HIS A 69 -11.55 -1.58 0.76
N PHE A 70 -10.62 -1.50 -0.21
CA PHE A 70 -9.25 -1.07 0.01
C PHE A 70 -8.99 0.28 -0.64
N PHE A 71 -8.59 1.25 0.15
CA PHE A 71 -8.24 2.58 -0.32
C PHE A 71 -6.72 2.71 -0.32
N VAL A 72 -6.11 2.65 -1.51
CA VAL A 72 -4.66 2.65 -1.66
C VAL A 72 -4.13 4.08 -1.74
N THR A 73 -3.22 4.43 -0.84
CA THR A 73 -2.49 5.70 -0.90
C THR A 73 -1.30 5.55 -1.87
N PRO A 74 -0.65 6.67 -2.31
CA PRO A 74 0.53 6.58 -3.18
C PRO A 74 1.75 6.04 -2.44
N ILE A 75 1.72 4.75 -2.12
CA ILE A 75 2.80 4.09 -1.37
C ILE A 75 4.13 4.23 -2.08
N GLY A 76 5.21 4.37 -1.32
CA GLY A 76 6.56 4.49 -1.86
C GLY A 76 6.86 5.86 -2.48
N CYS A 77 5.87 6.74 -2.66
CA CYS A 77 6.05 8.03 -3.32
C CYS A 77 6.31 9.20 -2.36
N GLY A 78 6.43 8.90 -1.07
CA GLY A 78 6.78 9.89 -0.05
C GLY A 78 8.21 9.72 0.41
N ILE A 79 8.38 9.32 1.67
CA ILE A 79 9.70 9.16 2.32
C ILE A 79 10.60 8.20 1.55
N ALA A 80 10.04 7.12 0.97
CA ALA A 80 10.83 6.14 0.21
C ALA A 80 11.40 6.69 -1.10
N GLY A 81 10.83 7.78 -1.62
CA GLY A 81 11.41 8.52 -2.75
C GLY A 81 11.10 7.96 -4.14
N PHE A 82 10.22 6.98 -4.27
CA PHE A 82 9.82 6.47 -5.59
C PHE A 82 8.83 7.42 -6.26
N GLN A 83 8.70 7.28 -7.58
CA GLN A 83 7.70 8.02 -8.35
C GLN A 83 6.53 7.08 -8.73
N PRO A 84 5.35 7.65 -9.03
CA PRO A 84 4.20 6.82 -9.45
C PRO A 84 4.51 5.88 -10.59
N LYS A 85 5.34 6.27 -11.56
CA LYS A 85 5.74 5.43 -12.69
C LYS A 85 6.50 4.17 -12.25
N ASP A 86 7.14 4.22 -11.06
CA ASP A 86 7.92 3.10 -10.53
C ASP A 86 7.03 2.10 -9.78
N ILE A 87 6.00 2.59 -9.10
CA ILE A 87 5.16 1.80 -8.18
C ILE A 87 3.88 1.33 -8.85
N ALA A 88 3.24 2.17 -9.68
CA ALA A 88 1.95 1.85 -10.28
C ALA A 88 1.93 0.50 -11.03
N PRO A 89 2.96 0.12 -11.80
CA PRO A 89 2.94 -1.17 -12.49
C PRO A 89 2.74 -2.37 -11.57
N LEU A 90 3.13 -2.27 -10.30
CA LEU A 90 2.96 -3.35 -9.32
C LEU A 90 1.49 -3.62 -9.01
N PHE A 91 0.61 -2.63 -9.24
CA PHE A 91 -0.82 -2.70 -8.95
C PHE A 91 -1.68 -2.96 -10.19
N LYS A 92 -1.08 -3.29 -11.32
CA LYS A 92 -1.80 -3.47 -12.58
C LYS A 92 -2.96 -4.46 -12.46
N ASP A 93 -2.78 -5.54 -11.73
CA ASP A 93 -3.77 -6.61 -11.62
C ASP A 93 -5.02 -6.22 -10.83
N VAL A 94 -4.99 -5.08 -10.13
CA VAL A 94 -6.14 -4.59 -9.38
C VAL A 94 -6.70 -3.27 -9.93
N LEU A 95 -6.26 -2.85 -11.12
CA LEU A 95 -6.74 -1.61 -11.73
C LEU A 95 -8.27 -1.61 -11.88
N ASP A 96 -8.84 -2.74 -12.27
CA ASP A 96 -10.28 -2.89 -12.48
C ASP A 96 -10.99 -3.65 -11.35
N ALA A 97 -10.30 -3.91 -10.24
CA ALA A 97 -10.89 -4.62 -9.12
C ALA A 97 -11.96 -3.75 -8.44
N PRO A 98 -13.19 -4.26 -8.22
CA PRO A 98 -14.28 -3.45 -7.68
C PRO A 98 -14.08 -3.03 -6.23
N ASN A 99 -13.23 -3.73 -5.49
CA ASN A 99 -12.98 -3.46 -4.07
C ASN A 99 -11.64 -2.76 -3.79
N VAL A 100 -10.95 -2.28 -4.83
CA VAL A 100 -9.67 -1.58 -4.68
C VAL A 100 -9.73 -0.23 -5.37
N ASN A 101 -9.52 0.84 -4.60
CA ASN A 101 -9.37 2.20 -5.13
C ASN A 101 -7.89 2.56 -5.17
N LEU A 102 -7.34 2.72 -6.38
CA LEU A 102 -5.98 3.19 -6.56
C LEU A 102 -5.93 4.73 -6.58
N PRO A 103 -4.82 5.34 -6.16
CA PRO A 103 -4.68 6.79 -6.28
C PRO A 103 -4.64 7.21 -7.75
N ASN A 104 -5.12 8.43 -8.04
CA ASN A 104 -5.19 8.94 -9.41
C ASN A 104 -3.83 8.90 -10.11
N SER A 105 -2.75 9.18 -9.39
CA SER A 105 -1.39 9.13 -9.96
C SER A 105 -1.03 7.73 -10.48
N PHE A 106 -1.48 6.67 -9.79
CA PHE A 106 -1.26 5.29 -10.24
C PHE A 106 -2.16 4.94 -11.42
N ILE A 107 -3.42 5.35 -11.36
CA ILE A 107 -4.37 5.11 -12.46
C ILE A 107 -3.86 5.76 -13.75
N CYS A 108 -3.39 7.01 -13.68
CA CYS A 108 -2.85 7.72 -14.84
C CYS A 108 -1.66 6.97 -15.45
N GLU A 109 -0.75 6.46 -14.63
CA GLU A 109 0.40 5.69 -15.12
C GLU A 109 -0.03 4.37 -15.78
N LEU A 110 -1.03 3.69 -15.22
CA LEU A 110 -1.49 2.40 -15.73
C LEU A 110 -2.30 2.53 -17.02
N LYS A 111 -2.85 3.70 -17.30
CA LYS A 111 -3.65 3.96 -18.51
C LYS A 111 -2.88 4.63 -19.63
N LYS A 112 -1.60 4.84 -19.47
CA LYS A 112 -0.75 5.39 -20.52
C LYS A 112 -0.56 4.43 -21.69
#